data_32a1ee3c0e35a3e0781d7a399edfc5c3
#
_entry.id   32a1ee3c0e35a3e0781d7a399edfc5c3
#
_cell.length_a   1.000
_cell.length_b   1.000
_cell.length_c   1.000
_cell.angle_alpha   90.00
_cell.angle_beta   90.00
_cell.angle_gamma   90.00
#
_symmetry.space_group_name_H-M   'P 1'
#
loop_
_entity.id
_entity.type
_entity.pdbx_description
1 polymer ?
#
loop_
_entity_poly.entity_id
_entity_poly.type
_entity_poly.pdbx_seq_one_letter_code
_entity_poly.pdbx_strand_id
1 'polypeptide(L)' 'MLINPILETLDKFDIAILRELQADGRLTNAELSTRVGLSAAPCWRRVRALEEGGYIKGYRAEIDRHKIGLGVLAFVRL' A
#
# COMPACT_ATOMS: atom_id res chain seq x y z
N MET A 1 17.42 -18.89 -16.77
CA MET A 1 16.55 -18.75 -15.63
C MET A 1 16.08 -17.32 -15.48
N LEU A 2 14.81 -17.17 -15.25
CA LEU A 2 14.25 -15.83 -15.11
C LEU A 2 14.37 -15.36 -13.70
N ILE A 3 14.95 -14.17 -13.56
CA ILE A 3 15.02 -13.50 -12.29
C ILE A 3 13.83 -12.57 -12.20
N ASN A 4 13.16 -12.59 -11.07
CA ASN A 4 12.03 -11.69 -10.87
C ASN A 4 12.54 -10.26 -10.77
N PRO A 5 12.28 -9.40 -11.78
CA PRO A 5 12.81 -8.03 -11.78
C PRO A 5 12.30 -7.20 -10.61
N ILE A 6 11.14 -7.55 -10.07
CA ILE A 6 10.61 -6.85 -8.90
C ILE A 6 11.53 -7.02 -7.71
N LEU A 7 12.01 -8.24 -7.49
CA LEU A 7 12.91 -8.52 -6.37
C LEU A 7 14.26 -7.86 -6.55
N GLU A 8 14.68 -7.62 -7.80
CA GLU A 8 15.95 -6.95 -8.06
C GLU A 8 15.86 -5.44 -7.86
N THR A 9 14.70 -4.85 -8.13
CA THR A 9 14.55 -3.40 -8.08
C THR A 9 14.09 -2.88 -6.74
N LEU A 10 13.49 -3.73 -5.91
CA LEU A 10 12.99 -3.32 -4.60
C LEU A 10 14.00 -3.71 -3.52
N ASP A 11 14.31 -2.76 -2.66
CA ASP A 11 15.18 -3.05 -1.51
C ASP A 11 14.33 -3.42 -0.30
N LYS A 12 15.01 -3.66 0.83
CA LYS A 12 14.32 -4.09 2.05
C LYS A 12 13.35 -3.05 2.58
N PHE A 13 13.63 -1.76 2.37
CA PHE A 13 12.74 -0.71 2.83
C PHE A 13 11.48 -0.65 1.99
N ASP A 14 11.61 -0.84 0.68
CA ASP A 14 10.45 -0.89 -0.20
C ASP A 14 9.53 -2.05 0.16
N ILE A 15 10.12 -3.20 0.42
CA ILE A 15 9.36 -4.38 0.80
C ILE A 15 8.67 -4.18 2.14
N ALA A 16 9.36 -3.57 3.10
CA ALA A 16 8.77 -3.27 4.40
C ALA A 16 7.59 -2.29 4.26
N ILE A 17 7.74 -1.26 3.42
CA ILE A 17 6.67 -0.31 3.16
C ILE A 17 5.45 -1.01 2.58
N LEU A 18 5.66 -1.85 1.56
CA LEU A 18 4.56 -2.57 0.95
C LEU A 18 3.84 -3.47 1.94
N ARG A 19 4.62 -4.15 2.79
CA ARG A 19 4.06 -5.03 3.81
C ARG A 19 3.20 -4.28 4.81
N GLU A 20 3.71 -3.13 5.29
CA GLU A 20 2.97 -2.32 6.25
C GLU A 20 1.70 -1.74 5.65
N LEU A 21 1.78 -1.21 4.42
CA LEU A 21 0.61 -0.64 3.76
C LEU A 21 -0.41 -1.70 3.36
N GLN A 22 0.04 -2.91 3.07
CA GLN A 22 -0.88 -3.99 2.78
C GLN A 22 -1.68 -4.38 4.03
N ALA A 23 -1.05 -4.30 5.20
CA ALA A 23 -1.72 -4.59 6.46
C ALA A 23 -2.63 -3.44 6.88
N ASP A 24 -2.24 -2.19 6.63
CA ASP A 24 -3.03 -1.02 7.01
C ASP A 24 -2.77 0.10 6.01
N GLY A 25 -3.67 0.24 5.05
CA GLY A 25 -3.54 1.26 4.01
C GLY A 25 -3.84 2.67 4.48
N ARG A 26 -4.25 2.86 5.75
CA ARG A 26 -4.55 4.18 6.29
C ARG A 26 -3.40 4.79 7.08
N LEU A 27 -2.27 4.12 7.16
CA LEU A 27 -1.12 4.67 7.86
C LEU A 27 -0.72 6.01 7.26
N THR A 28 -0.50 6.99 8.12
CA THR A 28 0.08 8.25 7.67
C THR A 28 1.55 8.02 7.32
N ASN A 29 2.13 8.94 6.56
CA ASN A 29 3.55 8.83 6.24
C ASN A 29 4.41 8.84 7.51
N ALA A 30 4.02 9.63 8.51
CA ALA A 30 4.74 9.67 9.78
C ALA A 30 4.72 8.31 10.48
N GLU A 31 3.55 7.70 10.55
CA GLU A 31 3.41 6.38 11.16
C GLU A 31 4.21 5.32 10.40
N LEU A 32 4.10 5.34 9.08
CA LEU A 32 4.80 4.40 8.22
C LEU A 32 6.31 4.53 8.37
N SER A 33 6.82 5.77 8.34
CA SER A 33 8.25 6.00 8.44
C SER A 33 8.81 5.46 9.75
N THR A 34 8.08 5.63 10.84
CA THR A 34 8.47 5.09 12.13
C THR A 34 8.55 3.56 12.10
N ARG A 35 7.56 2.93 11.48
CA ARG A 35 7.50 1.47 11.43
C ARG A 35 8.62 0.85 10.60
N VAL A 36 9.00 1.51 9.51
CA VAL A 36 10.02 0.94 8.63
C VAL A 36 11.43 1.46 8.94
N GLY A 37 11.56 2.38 9.91
CA GLY A 37 12.87 2.86 10.32
C GLY A 37 13.48 3.90 9.42
N LEU A 38 12.65 4.72 8.79
CA LEU A 38 13.09 5.83 7.92
C LEU A 38 12.60 7.14 8.48
N SER A 39 13.29 8.23 8.14
CA SER A 39 12.72 9.55 8.38
C SER A 39 11.63 9.84 7.35
N ALA A 40 10.83 10.87 7.61
CA ALA A 40 9.60 11.10 6.85
C ALA A 40 9.83 11.35 5.35
N ALA A 41 10.82 12.19 5.02
CA ALA A 41 11.04 12.56 3.62
C ALA A 41 11.47 11.38 2.74
N PRO A 42 12.49 10.59 3.12
CA PRO A 42 12.83 9.43 2.30
C PRO A 42 11.73 8.37 2.27
N CYS A 43 10.96 8.23 3.35
CA CYS A 43 9.82 7.31 3.34
C CYS A 43 8.79 7.75 2.29
N TRP A 44 8.44 9.03 2.29
CA TRP A 44 7.48 9.58 1.34
C TRP A 44 7.95 9.39 -0.10
N ARG A 45 9.23 9.64 -0.36
CA ARG A 45 9.77 9.47 -1.71
C ARG A 45 9.65 8.03 -2.19
N ARG A 46 9.89 7.08 -1.29
CA ARG A 46 9.76 5.66 -1.64
C ARG A 46 8.31 5.27 -1.92
N VAL A 47 7.38 5.75 -1.11
CA VAL A 47 5.96 5.48 -1.33
C VAL A 47 5.54 6.03 -2.70
N ARG A 48 5.94 7.27 -3.01
CA ARG A 48 5.63 7.87 -4.30
C ARG A 48 6.22 7.06 -5.46
N ALA A 49 7.45 6.61 -5.33
CA ALA A 49 8.07 5.80 -6.36
C ALA A 49 7.33 4.47 -6.55
N LEU A 50 6.89 3.87 -5.46
CA LEU A 50 6.13 2.62 -5.55
C LEU A 50 4.77 2.82 -6.20
N GLU A 51 4.13 3.94 -5.94
CA GLU A 51 2.88 4.29 -6.60
C GLU A 51 3.09 4.53 -8.10
N GLU A 52 4.08 5.33 -8.43
CA GLU A 52 4.38 5.66 -9.82
C GLU A 52 4.82 4.45 -10.61
N GLY A 53 5.52 3.53 -9.97
CA GLY A 53 5.96 2.30 -10.60
C GLY A 53 4.89 1.23 -10.74
N GLY A 54 3.70 1.48 -10.20
CA GLY A 54 2.60 0.54 -10.31
C GLY A 54 2.60 -0.57 -9.29
N TYR A 55 3.54 -0.56 -8.34
CA TYR A 55 3.54 -1.57 -7.27
C TYR A 55 2.39 -1.36 -6.31
N ILE A 56 2.04 -0.09 -6.06
CA ILE A 56 0.86 0.26 -5.28
C ILE A 56 -0.17 0.78 -6.27
N LYS A 57 -1.25 0.04 -6.46
CA LYS A 57 -2.29 0.41 -7.41
C LYS A 57 -3.34 1.33 -6.81
N GLY A 58 -3.42 1.36 -5.49
CA GLY A 58 -4.41 2.19 -4.81
C GLY A 58 -4.59 1.73 -3.39
N TYR A 59 -5.46 2.42 -2.69
CA TYR A 59 -5.78 2.14 -1.29
C TYR A 59 -7.27 1.94 -1.20
N ARG A 60 -7.69 0.80 -0.64
CA ARG A 60 -9.10 0.44 -0.62
C ARG A 60 -9.53 0.03 0.76
N ALA A 61 -10.79 0.31 1.06
CA ALA A 61 -11.41 -0.18 2.27
C ALA A 61 -11.96 -1.59 2.03
N GLU A 62 -11.82 -2.44 3.03
CA GLU A 62 -12.51 -3.72 3.03
C GLU A 62 -13.84 -3.54 3.71
N ILE A 63 -14.90 -3.89 3.01
CA ILE A 63 -16.26 -3.68 3.48
C ILE A 63 -16.89 -5.01 3.83
N ASP A 64 -17.51 -5.09 4.99
CA ASP A 64 -18.25 -6.28 5.38
C ASP A 64 -19.60 -6.26 4.68
N ARG A 65 -19.73 -7.10 3.66
CA ARG A 65 -20.93 -7.16 2.83
C ARG A 65 -22.16 -7.60 3.62
N HIS A 66 -21.96 -8.44 4.60
CA HIS A 66 -23.08 -8.95 5.39
C HIS A 66 -23.69 -7.86 6.25
N LYS A 67 -22.87 -6.91 6.68
CA LYS A 67 -23.33 -5.84 7.55
C LYS A 67 -24.08 -4.74 6.80
N ILE A 68 -23.72 -4.48 5.55
CA ILE A 68 -24.32 -3.37 4.81
C ILE A 68 -25.35 -3.81 3.77
N GLY A 69 -25.37 -5.08 3.41
CA GLY A 69 -26.32 -5.62 2.46
C GLY A 69 -25.96 -5.30 1.00
N LEU A 70 -26.53 -6.11 0.11
CA LEU A 70 -26.22 -6.03 -1.30
C LEU A 70 -26.75 -4.77 -1.98
N GLY A 71 -27.90 -4.29 -1.53
CA GLY A 71 -28.50 -3.09 -2.10
C GLY A 71 -27.60 -1.88 -1.97
N VAL A 72 -26.98 -1.74 -0.81
CA VAL A 72 -26.06 -0.63 -0.57
C VAL A 72 -24.83 -0.72 -1.48
N LEU A 73 -24.30 -1.92 -1.64
CA LEU A 73 -23.15 -2.11 -2.51
C LEU A 73 -23.47 -1.79 -3.96
N ALA A 74 -24.64 -2.22 -4.43
CA ALA A 74 -25.05 -1.93 -5.79
C ALA A 74 -25.20 -0.45 -6.04
N PHE A 75 -25.71 0.27 -5.06
CA PHE A 75 -25.89 1.70 -5.15
C PHE A 75 -24.55 2.43 -5.25
N VAL A 76 -23.60 2.03 -4.44
CA VAL A 76 -22.29 2.67 -4.40
C VAL A 76 -21.48 2.40 -5.66
N ARG A 77 -21.81 1.36 -6.39
CA ARG A 77 -21.06 1.02 -7.60
C ARG A 77 -21.13 2.06 -8.70
N LEU A 78 -22.06 2.95 -8.61
CA LEU A 78 -22.12 4.00 -9.61
C LEU A 78 -20.80 4.75 -9.75
#